data_98fb797dc3fef72039b2551f1a7a0268
#
_entry.id   98fb797dc3fef72039b2551f1a7a0268
#
_cell.length_a   1.000
_cell.length_b   1.000
_cell.length_c   1.000
_cell.angle_alpha   90.00
_cell.angle_beta   90.00
_cell.angle_gamma   90.00
#
_symmetry.space_group_name_H-M   'P 1'
#
loop_
_entity.id
_entity.type
_entity.pdbx_description
1 polymer ?
#
loop_
_entity_poly.entity_id
_entity_poly.type
_entity_poly.pdbx_seq_one_letter_code
_entity_poly.pdbx_strand_id
1 'polypeptide(L)'
;ELDLACLERIQQRENHVGAWIHLDEDQALDQARACDRAKPEGPLHGIPVGIKDILDTRDMPTCYGSPIYEGHQPVNDSSCVSFLRNAGAVILGKTVTTEFAWRKPGKTANPHNPEFTPGGSSSGSAAGVADFMVPLAIGTQTGGSVIRPASYCGVVGFKPTFGHLSVAGVKPLSHSLDTLGCFVRSAEDLRIFRQAIWNVSEEESPDNNFPKIGFCRTPDWEKAGPSTQNALEHARQTWSSQGVEIIDVQLPEEFSALGDAHGCIMVYEAGQNLRYELSHHHALLSKRLRSYFEK
;
A
#
# COMPACT_ATOMS: atom_id res chain seq x y z
N GLU A 1 -7.74 -23.93 0.94
CA GLU A 1 -6.80 -24.14 2.08
C GLU A 1 -6.07 -22.86 2.46
N LEU A 2 -5.50 -22.12 1.50
CA LEU A 2 -4.74 -20.87 1.78
C LEU A 2 -5.63 -19.81 2.45
N ASP A 3 -6.85 -19.59 1.93
CA ASP A 3 -7.78 -18.62 2.51
C ASP A 3 -8.19 -18.97 3.93
N LEU A 4 -8.42 -20.26 4.21
CA LEU A 4 -8.68 -20.74 5.57
C LEU A 4 -7.50 -20.42 6.50
N ALA A 5 -6.28 -20.70 6.09
CA ALA A 5 -5.10 -20.42 6.89
C ALA A 5 -4.94 -18.91 7.17
N CYS A 6 -5.26 -18.05 6.18
CA CYS A 6 -5.29 -16.62 6.37
C CYS A 6 -6.36 -16.18 7.36
N LEU A 7 -7.59 -16.69 7.25
CA LEU A 7 -8.70 -16.38 8.16
C LEU A 7 -8.41 -16.86 9.59
N GLU A 8 -7.88 -18.06 9.76
CA GLU A 8 -7.41 -18.56 11.07
C GLU A 8 -6.35 -17.65 11.68
N ARG A 9 -5.39 -17.19 10.87
CA ARG A 9 -4.38 -16.26 11.33
C ARG A 9 -4.99 -14.92 11.74
N ILE A 10 -5.91 -14.38 10.96
CA ILE A 10 -6.64 -13.15 11.29
C ILE A 10 -7.38 -13.32 12.62
N GLN A 11 -8.14 -14.40 12.78
CA GLN A 11 -8.88 -14.67 14.01
C GLN A 11 -7.98 -14.69 15.26
N GLN A 12 -6.78 -15.24 15.14
CA GLN A 12 -5.80 -15.29 16.25
C GLN A 12 -5.18 -13.93 16.58
N ARG A 13 -5.03 -13.04 15.59
CA ARG A 13 -4.16 -11.88 15.70
C ARG A 13 -4.84 -10.51 15.55
N GLU A 14 -6.03 -10.44 14.94
CA GLU A 14 -6.69 -9.16 14.63
C GLU A 14 -6.93 -8.30 15.87
N ASN A 15 -7.25 -8.91 17.01
CA ASN A 15 -7.43 -8.19 18.28
C ASN A 15 -6.16 -7.45 18.76
N HIS A 16 -4.98 -7.86 18.31
CA HIS A 16 -3.70 -7.27 18.67
C HIS A 16 -3.17 -6.32 17.60
N VAL A 17 -3.42 -6.65 16.32
CA VAL A 17 -2.86 -5.92 15.18
C VAL A 17 -3.83 -4.88 14.64
N GLY A 18 -5.13 -5.20 14.55
CA GLY A 18 -6.15 -4.30 14.03
C GLY A 18 -5.92 -3.91 12.56
N ALA A 19 -5.58 -4.89 11.72
CA ALA A 19 -5.27 -4.67 10.33
C ALA A 19 -6.49 -4.49 9.42
N TRP A 20 -7.64 -5.05 9.81
CA TRP A 20 -8.84 -5.11 8.97
C TRP A 20 -9.94 -4.17 9.47
N ILE A 21 -10.61 -3.48 8.56
CA ILE A 21 -11.79 -2.67 8.85
C ILE A 21 -13.07 -3.41 8.45
N HIS A 22 -13.01 -4.26 7.45
CA HIS A 22 -14.09 -5.13 7.02
C HIS A 22 -13.53 -6.47 6.57
N LEU A 23 -14.20 -7.53 7.00
CA LEU A 23 -13.94 -8.91 6.63
C LEU A 23 -15.29 -9.61 6.49
N ASP A 24 -15.45 -10.38 5.43
CA ASP A 24 -16.58 -11.27 5.24
C ASP A 24 -16.02 -12.68 4.96
N GLU A 25 -15.93 -13.49 6.02
CA GLU A 25 -15.31 -14.82 5.96
C GLU A 25 -16.08 -15.75 5.04
N ASP A 26 -17.41 -15.71 5.07
CA ASP A 26 -18.27 -16.57 4.24
C ASP A 26 -18.10 -16.21 2.76
N GLN A 27 -18.13 -14.91 2.42
CA GLN A 27 -17.92 -14.44 1.06
C GLN A 27 -16.52 -14.80 0.54
N ALA A 28 -15.48 -14.64 1.35
CA ALA A 28 -14.11 -14.98 0.98
C ALA A 28 -13.97 -16.49 0.71
N LEU A 29 -14.54 -17.34 1.58
CA LEU A 29 -14.52 -18.79 1.40
C LEU A 29 -15.33 -19.25 0.19
N ASP A 30 -16.45 -18.60 -0.12
CA ASP A 30 -17.23 -18.91 -1.32
C ASP A 30 -16.48 -18.56 -2.60
N GLN A 31 -15.76 -17.43 -2.63
CA GLN A 31 -14.86 -17.07 -3.72
C GLN A 31 -13.73 -18.11 -3.86
N ALA A 32 -13.06 -18.48 -2.75
CA ALA A 32 -12.00 -19.49 -2.75
C ALA A 32 -12.49 -20.85 -3.27
N ARG A 33 -13.65 -21.32 -2.80
CA ARG A 33 -14.28 -22.56 -3.29
C ARG A 33 -14.65 -22.48 -4.77
N ALA A 34 -15.02 -21.30 -5.27
CA ALA A 34 -15.26 -21.11 -6.69
C ALA A 34 -13.97 -21.25 -7.50
N CYS A 35 -12.87 -20.71 -7.00
CA CYS A 35 -11.53 -20.91 -7.60
C CYS A 35 -11.15 -22.40 -7.60
N ASP A 36 -11.33 -23.13 -6.49
CA ASP A 36 -11.01 -24.57 -6.42
C ASP A 36 -11.74 -25.42 -7.47
N ARG A 37 -12.95 -25.00 -7.89
CA ARG A 37 -13.76 -25.68 -8.90
C ARG A 37 -13.46 -25.24 -10.32
N ALA A 38 -12.87 -24.09 -10.50
CA ALA A 38 -12.55 -23.52 -11.81
C ALA A 38 -11.16 -23.97 -12.30
N LYS A 39 -10.92 -23.83 -13.61
CA LYS A 39 -9.56 -23.93 -14.12
C LYS A 39 -8.80 -22.65 -13.76
N PRO A 40 -7.49 -22.73 -13.45
CA PRO A 40 -6.69 -21.55 -13.22
C PRO A 40 -6.76 -20.57 -14.41
N GLU A 41 -7.25 -19.35 -14.15
CA GLU A 41 -7.49 -18.33 -15.19
C GLU A 41 -6.50 -17.16 -15.12
N GLY A 42 -5.60 -17.17 -14.13
CA GLY A 42 -4.62 -16.08 -14.00
C GLY A 42 -3.58 -16.35 -12.92
N PRO A 43 -2.57 -15.48 -12.83
CA PRO A 43 -1.42 -15.68 -11.93
C PRO A 43 -1.78 -15.54 -10.44
N LEU A 44 -2.93 -14.98 -10.11
CA LEU A 44 -3.42 -14.84 -8.72
C LEU A 44 -4.58 -15.80 -8.41
N HIS A 45 -4.80 -16.82 -9.22
CA HIS A 45 -5.91 -17.75 -9.05
C HIS A 45 -5.96 -18.37 -7.64
N GLY A 46 -7.00 -18.04 -6.88
CA GLY A 46 -7.20 -18.49 -5.49
C GLY A 46 -6.27 -17.85 -4.47
N ILE A 47 -5.57 -16.75 -4.81
CA ILE A 47 -4.69 -16.04 -3.88
C ILE A 47 -5.50 -14.98 -3.14
N PRO A 48 -5.56 -15.03 -1.77
CA PRO A 48 -6.23 -14.00 -0.98
C PRO A 48 -5.48 -12.67 -1.02
N VAL A 49 -6.23 -11.57 -1.22
CA VAL A 49 -5.69 -10.21 -1.34
C VAL A 49 -6.44 -9.27 -0.41
N GLY A 50 -5.68 -8.49 0.38
CA GLY A 50 -6.22 -7.40 1.19
C GLY A 50 -6.29 -6.08 0.41
N ILE A 51 -7.40 -5.36 0.50
CA ILE A 51 -7.60 -4.09 -0.22
C ILE A 51 -7.67 -2.93 0.77
N LYS A 52 -6.75 -1.99 0.65
CA LYS A 52 -6.79 -0.77 1.46
C LYS A 52 -8.12 -0.05 1.33
N ASP A 53 -8.69 0.38 2.46
CA ASP A 53 -10.00 1.01 2.55
C ASP A 53 -10.04 2.45 2.01
N ILE A 54 -9.35 2.68 0.93
CA ILE A 54 -9.39 3.88 0.08
C ILE A 54 -9.76 3.52 -1.36
N LEU A 55 -9.77 2.22 -1.68
CA LEU A 55 -10.14 1.67 -2.97
C LEU A 55 -11.56 1.13 -2.91
N ASP A 56 -12.38 1.48 -3.89
CA ASP A 56 -13.74 0.99 -4.02
C ASP A 56 -13.79 -0.51 -4.31
N THR A 57 -14.71 -1.19 -3.65
CA THR A 57 -15.07 -2.60 -3.84
C THR A 57 -16.59 -2.71 -3.93
N ARG A 58 -17.11 -3.29 -5.01
CA ARG A 58 -18.57 -3.36 -5.27
C ARG A 58 -19.35 -4.21 -4.28
N ASP A 59 -18.67 -5.11 -3.61
CA ASP A 59 -19.25 -6.14 -2.72
C ASP A 59 -18.90 -5.93 -1.24
N MET A 60 -18.15 -4.87 -0.90
CA MET A 60 -17.76 -4.54 0.47
C MET A 60 -17.86 -3.04 0.71
N PRO A 61 -18.24 -2.61 1.93
CA PRO A 61 -18.25 -1.18 2.26
C PRO A 61 -16.85 -0.58 2.16
N THR A 62 -16.78 0.71 1.82
CA THR A 62 -15.54 1.47 1.73
C THR A 62 -15.71 2.79 2.48
N CYS A 63 -15.04 2.94 3.64
CA CYS A 63 -15.23 4.07 4.54
C CYS A 63 -14.18 5.18 4.37
N TYR A 64 -13.13 4.96 3.57
CA TYR A 64 -12.01 5.90 3.37
C TYR A 64 -11.33 6.32 4.68
N GLY A 65 -11.41 5.48 5.71
CA GLY A 65 -10.88 5.78 7.05
C GLY A 65 -11.64 6.88 7.80
N SER A 66 -12.86 7.23 7.38
CA SER A 66 -13.66 8.33 7.94
C SER A 66 -15.07 7.88 8.30
N PRO A 67 -15.62 8.36 9.45
CA PRO A 67 -17.02 8.10 9.82
C PRO A 67 -18.04 8.73 8.86
N ILE A 68 -17.63 9.68 8.02
CA ILE A 68 -18.50 10.30 7.00
C ILE A 68 -19.06 9.26 6.04
N TYR A 69 -18.27 8.23 5.76
CA TYR A 69 -18.58 7.17 4.79
C TYR A 69 -18.87 5.82 5.46
N GLU A 70 -19.26 5.83 6.74
CA GLU A 70 -19.67 4.60 7.43
C GLU A 70 -20.86 3.97 6.70
N GLY A 71 -20.71 2.69 6.30
CA GLY A 71 -21.72 1.96 5.55
C GLY A 71 -21.82 2.32 4.05
N HIS A 72 -20.95 3.18 3.55
CA HIS A 72 -20.92 3.49 2.11
C HIS A 72 -20.53 2.26 1.28
N GLN A 73 -21.42 1.86 0.39
CA GLN A 73 -21.24 0.74 -0.52
C GLN A 73 -21.00 1.27 -1.94
N PRO A 74 -19.77 1.16 -2.49
CA PRO A 74 -19.50 1.50 -3.88
C PRO A 74 -20.31 0.65 -4.86
N VAL A 75 -20.68 1.22 -5.98
CA VAL A 75 -21.42 0.51 -7.05
C VAL A 75 -20.49 -0.36 -7.90
N ASN A 76 -19.24 0.06 -8.04
CA ASN A 76 -18.24 -0.60 -8.89
C ASN A 76 -16.96 -0.87 -8.10
N ASP A 77 -16.21 -1.86 -8.56
CA ASP A 77 -14.83 -2.04 -8.14
C ASP A 77 -13.94 -0.92 -8.70
N SER A 78 -12.91 -0.52 -7.95
CA SER A 78 -11.82 0.24 -8.52
C SER A 78 -11.11 -0.54 -9.64
N SER A 79 -10.46 0.16 -10.56
CA SER A 79 -9.73 -0.46 -11.67
C SER A 79 -8.76 -1.54 -11.18
N CYS A 80 -8.01 -1.27 -10.11
CA CYS A 80 -7.08 -2.23 -9.53
C CYS A 80 -7.79 -3.50 -9.03
N VAL A 81 -8.89 -3.36 -8.30
CA VAL A 81 -9.67 -4.51 -7.79
C VAL A 81 -10.24 -5.35 -8.93
N SER A 82 -10.72 -4.69 -9.99
CA SER A 82 -11.19 -5.38 -11.20
C SER A 82 -10.08 -6.22 -11.86
N PHE A 83 -8.86 -5.67 -11.98
CA PHE A 83 -7.71 -6.43 -12.50
C PHE A 83 -7.33 -7.61 -11.61
N LEU A 84 -7.32 -7.43 -10.30
CA LEU A 84 -7.03 -8.52 -9.37
C LEU A 84 -8.04 -9.67 -9.47
N ARG A 85 -9.35 -9.34 -9.54
CA ARG A 85 -10.40 -10.36 -9.73
C ARG A 85 -10.25 -11.08 -11.07
N ASN A 86 -9.94 -10.34 -12.14
CA ASN A 86 -9.70 -10.93 -13.46
C ASN A 86 -8.45 -11.84 -13.49
N ALA A 87 -7.48 -11.57 -12.62
CA ALA A 87 -6.32 -12.44 -12.43
C ALA A 87 -6.60 -13.65 -11.51
N GLY A 88 -7.85 -13.81 -11.03
CA GLY A 88 -8.30 -14.92 -10.21
C GLY A 88 -8.12 -14.71 -8.70
N ALA A 89 -7.79 -13.51 -8.24
CA ALA A 89 -7.61 -13.23 -6.81
C ALA A 89 -8.91 -13.32 -6.03
N VAL A 90 -8.82 -13.82 -4.80
CA VAL A 90 -9.87 -13.76 -3.78
C VAL A 90 -9.71 -12.45 -3.00
N ILE A 91 -10.72 -11.58 -3.05
CA ILE A 91 -10.67 -10.34 -2.25
C ILE A 91 -11.12 -10.69 -0.83
N LEU A 92 -10.15 -10.76 0.08
CA LEU A 92 -10.36 -11.23 1.44
C LEU A 92 -11.09 -10.21 2.32
N GLY A 93 -10.80 -8.92 2.13
CA GLY A 93 -11.39 -7.85 2.94
C GLY A 93 -10.75 -6.50 2.72
N LYS A 94 -11.19 -5.52 3.53
CA LYS A 94 -10.71 -4.14 3.52
C LYS A 94 -9.73 -3.91 4.66
N THR A 95 -8.52 -3.46 4.33
CA THR A 95 -7.47 -3.16 5.31
C THR A 95 -7.53 -1.70 5.75
N VAL A 96 -7.19 -1.45 7.02
CA VAL A 96 -7.25 -0.12 7.63
C VAL A 96 -6.39 0.88 6.89
N THR A 97 -6.95 2.06 6.62
CA THR A 97 -6.24 3.26 6.16
C THR A 97 -6.29 4.35 7.22
N THR A 98 -5.42 5.33 7.14
CA THR A 98 -5.61 6.59 7.86
C THR A 98 -6.74 7.39 7.21
N GLU A 99 -7.35 8.34 7.93
CA GLU A 99 -8.45 9.18 7.43
C GLU A 99 -8.09 9.84 6.10
N PHE A 100 -8.83 9.51 5.03
CA PHE A 100 -8.60 9.94 3.64
C PHE A 100 -7.14 9.80 3.17
N ALA A 101 -6.47 8.73 3.61
CA ALA A 101 -5.04 8.51 3.36
C ALA A 101 -4.13 9.64 3.90
N TRP A 102 -4.63 10.54 4.76
CA TRP A 102 -3.89 11.66 5.35
C TRP A 102 -3.13 11.23 6.62
N ARG A 103 -3.26 11.93 7.75
CA ARG A 103 -2.37 11.79 8.93
C ARG A 103 -3.03 11.27 10.21
N LYS A 104 -4.36 11.16 10.27
CA LYS A 104 -5.02 10.59 11.45
C LYS A 104 -4.92 9.07 11.37
N PRO A 105 -4.21 8.40 12.30
CA PRO A 105 -4.08 6.94 12.27
C PRO A 105 -5.43 6.26 12.53
N GLY A 106 -5.58 5.06 11.98
CA GLY A 106 -6.60 4.09 12.36
C GLY A 106 -6.19 3.28 13.59
N LYS A 107 -6.84 2.14 13.78
CA LYS A 107 -6.65 1.25 14.95
C LYS A 107 -5.39 0.37 14.87
N THR A 108 -4.73 0.30 13.71
CA THR A 108 -3.66 -0.67 13.45
C THR A 108 -2.41 -0.42 14.30
N ALA A 109 -1.94 -1.45 14.96
CA ALA A 109 -0.67 -1.50 15.66
C ALA A 109 0.41 -2.17 14.80
N ASN A 110 1.68 -1.95 15.14
CA ASN A 110 2.79 -2.64 14.51
C ASN A 110 2.81 -4.10 14.98
N PRO A 111 2.78 -5.11 14.09
CA PRO A 111 2.70 -6.52 14.48
C PRO A 111 3.92 -7.03 15.24
N HIS A 112 5.08 -6.39 15.09
CA HIS A 112 6.31 -6.74 15.82
C HIS A 112 6.35 -6.18 17.24
N ASN A 113 5.77 -4.98 17.42
CA ASN A 113 5.62 -4.36 18.74
C ASN A 113 4.43 -3.38 18.71
N PRO A 114 3.32 -3.67 19.42
CA PRO A 114 2.12 -2.85 19.40
C PRO A 114 2.28 -1.45 20.00
N GLU A 115 3.35 -1.17 20.70
CA GLU A 115 3.66 0.18 21.20
C GLU A 115 4.15 1.11 20.10
N PHE A 116 4.55 0.57 18.96
CA PHE A 116 5.01 1.34 17.80
C PHE A 116 3.94 1.43 16.71
N THR A 117 4.05 2.49 15.92
CA THR A 117 3.20 2.65 14.74
C THR A 117 3.59 1.67 13.64
N PRO A 118 2.63 1.12 12.88
CA PRO A 118 2.91 0.36 11.67
C PRO A 118 3.30 1.28 10.49
N GLY A 119 3.36 2.58 10.71
CA GLY A 119 3.40 3.56 9.62
C GLY A 119 2.03 3.78 9.00
N GLY A 120 1.98 4.48 7.86
CA GLY A 120 0.73 4.78 7.15
C GLY A 120 1.02 5.57 5.86
N SER A 121 -0.04 5.81 5.07
CA SER A 121 -1.46 5.62 5.36
C SER A 121 -1.99 4.18 5.14
N SER A 122 -1.29 3.31 4.44
CA SER A 122 -1.66 1.90 4.21
C SER A 122 -1.27 1.01 5.40
N SER A 123 -1.70 1.40 6.60
CA SER A 123 -1.31 0.77 7.87
C SER A 123 -1.73 -0.70 7.95
N GLY A 124 -3.02 -0.98 7.70
CA GLY A 124 -3.55 -2.34 7.76
C GLY A 124 -2.97 -3.25 6.69
N SER A 125 -2.72 -2.73 5.47
CA SER A 125 -2.13 -3.52 4.38
C SER A 125 -0.72 -4.02 4.74
N ALA A 126 0.15 -3.14 5.23
CA ALA A 126 1.50 -3.53 5.63
C ALA A 126 1.51 -4.47 6.84
N ALA A 127 0.71 -4.14 7.86
CA ALA A 127 0.63 -4.95 9.08
C ALA A 127 0.03 -6.34 8.83
N GLY A 128 -1.01 -6.44 8.01
CA GLY A 128 -1.63 -7.72 7.64
C GLY A 128 -0.68 -8.66 6.90
N VAL A 129 0.13 -8.12 5.98
CA VAL A 129 1.16 -8.91 5.28
C VAL A 129 2.28 -9.31 6.24
N ALA A 130 2.74 -8.39 7.09
CA ALA A 130 3.80 -8.67 8.07
C ALA A 130 3.42 -9.73 9.10
N ASP A 131 2.13 -9.76 9.50
CA ASP A 131 1.63 -10.74 10.48
C ASP A 131 1.08 -12.02 9.83
N PHE A 132 1.37 -12.26 8.55
CA PHE A 132 0.94 -13.45 7.80
C PHE A 132 -0.58 -13.63 7.69
N MET A 133 -1.34 -12.56 7.84
CA MET A 133 -2.81 -12.56 7.67
C MET A 133 -3.21 -12.67 6.19
N VAL A 134 -2.34 -12.21 5.28
CA VAL A 134 -2.56 -12.22 3.84
C VAL A 134 -1.21 -12.19 3.10
N PRO A 135 -1.05 -12.90 1.98
CA PRO A 135 0.22 -12.90 1.24
C PRO A 135 0.47 -11.62 0.44
N LEU A 136 -0.59 -10.97 -0.03
CA LEU A 136 -0.58 -9.77 -0.84
C LEU A 136 -1.61 -8.76 -0.34
N ALA A 137 -1.23 -7.51 -0.21
CA ALA A 137 -2.18 -6.43 0.05
C ALA A 137 -1.91 -5.21 -0.84
N ILE A 138 -3.00 -4.52 -1.22
CA ILE A 138 -2.93 -3.29 -2.02
C ILE A 138 -2.95 -2.08 -1.12
N GLY A 139 -2.17 -1.08 -1.49
CA GLY A 139 -2.14 0.22 -0.86
C GLY A 139 -2.00 1.36 -1.85
N THR A 140 -1.89 2.58 -1.33
CA THR A 140 -1.68 3.80 -2.12
C THR A 140 -0.59 4.64 -1.50
N GLN A 141 0.07 5.45 -2.32
CA GLN A 141 1.07 6.40 -1.87
C GLN A 141 0.93 7.73 -2.61
N THR A 142 0.80 8.80 -1.82
CA THR A 142 0.89 10.18 -2.27
C THR A 142 2.28 10.75 -1.91
N GLY A 143 2.75 10.49 -0.70
CA GLY A 143 4.09 10.85 -0.23
C GLY A 143 4.94 9.62 0.08
N GLY A 144 4.61 8.89 1.16
CA GLY A 144 5.36 7.72 1.63
C GLY A 144 4.49 6.54 2.04
N SER A 145 3.21 6.52 1.64
CA SER A 145 2.18 5.65 2.24
C SER A 145 2.20 4.18 1.82
N VAL A 146 3.16 3.75 0.99
CA VAL A 146 3.51 2.35 0.71
C VAL A 146 4.88 2.05 1.33
N ILE A 147 5.89 2.80 0.96
CA ILE A 147 7.29 2.50 1.36
C ILE A 147 7.49 2.65 2.87
N ARG A 148 6.90 3.68 3.50
CA ARG A 148 7.03 3.90 4.94
C ARG A 148 6.41 2.76 5.77
N PRO A 149 5.12 2.37 5.61
CA PRO A 149 4.57 1.27 6.38
C PRO A 149 5.24 -0.07 6.05
N ALA A 150 5.69 -0.30 4.82
CA ALA A 150 6.50 -1.48 4.48
C ALA A 150 7.78 -1.56 5.28
N SER A 151 8.53 -0.45 5.36
CA SER A 151 9.76 -0.35 6.16
C SER A 151 9.49 -0.57 7.66
N TYR A 152 8.41 0.00 8.21
CA TYR A 152 8.07 -0.11 9.62
C TYR A 152 7.61 -1.50 10.02
N CYS A 153 6.95 -2.22 9.11
CA CYS A 153 6.45 -3.57 9.33
C CYS A 153 7.41 -4.67 8.82
N GLY A 154 8.54 -4.32 8.22
CA GLY A 154 9.54 -5.29 7.74
C GLY A 154 9.07 -6.14 6.57
N VAL A 155 8.30 -5.56 5.65
CA VAL A 155 7.81 -6.22 4.43
C VAL A 155 8.30 -5.51 3.17
N VAL A 156 8.18 -6.14 2.03
CA VAL A 156 8.48 -5.53 0.73
C VAL A 156 7.31 -4.65 0.30
N GLY A 157 7.56 -3.35 0.13
CA GLY A 157 6.62 -2.41 -0.45
C GLY A 157 7.05 -2.02 -1.85
N PHE A 158 6.13 -2.08 -2.80
CA PHE A 158 6.38 -1.70 -4.18
C PHE A 158 5.43 -0.61 -4.64
N LYS A 159 5.99 0.51 -5.08
CA LYS A 159 5.27 1.61 -5.73
C LYS A 159 5.78 1.75 -7.16
N PRO A 160 4.97 1.42 -8.18
CA PRO A 160 5.36 1.62 -9.57
C PRO A 160 5.49 3.11 -9.91
N THR A 161 5.97 3.39 -11.10
CA THR A 161 6.01 4.75 -11.64
C THR A 161 4.60 5.36 -11.65
N PHE A 162 4.51 6.66 -11.35
CA PHE A 162 3.26 7.41 -11.42
C PHE A 162 2.60 7.23 -12.80
N GLY A 163 1.28 7.01 -12.80
CA GLY A 163 0.51 6.82 -14.02
C GLY A 163 0.56 5.41 -14.64
N HIS A 164 1.43 4.51 -14.14
CA HIS A 164 1.47 3.13 -14.65
C HIS A 164 0.26 2.29 -14.23
N LEU A 165 -0.37 2.59 -13.10
CA LEU A 165 -1.60 1.96 -12.66
C LEU A 165 -2.71 3.00 -12.55
N SER A 166 -3.89 2.65 -13.06
CA SER A 166 -5.06 3.51 -12.98
C SER A 166 -5.55 3.64 -11.55
N VAL A 167 -5.74 4.88 -11.08
CA VAL A 167 -6.35 5.20 -9.79
C VAL A 167 -7.87 5.41 -9.87
N ALA A 168 -8.53 4.99 -10.94
CA ALA A 168 -9.98 5.05 -11.06
C ALA A 168 -10.64 4.20 -9.95
N GLY A 169 -11.62 4.77 -9.25
CA GLY A 169 -12.26 4.15 -8.09
C GLY A 169 -11.39 4.16 -6.81
N VAL A 170 -10.39 5.03 -6.76
CA VAL A 170 -9.65 5.36 -5.54
C VAL A 170 -10.09 6.73 -5.06
N LYS A 171 -10.45 6.90 -3.78
CA LYS A 171 -10.74 8.22 -3.22
C LYS A 171 -9.49 9.09 -3.34
N PRO A 172 -9.50 10.16 -4.15
CA PRO A 172 -8.32 10.95 -4.41
C PRO A 172 -7.91 11.78 -3.18
N LEU A 173 -6.60 11.82 -2.92
CA LEU A 173 -6.00 12.79 -2.02
C LEU A 173 -5.28 13.88 -2.82
N SER A 174 -4.40 13.48 -3.75
CA SER A 174 -3.66 14.39 -4.60
C SER A 174 -3.49 13.74 -5.97
N HIS A 175 -4.30 14.17 -6.94
CA HIS A 175 -4.42 13.50 -8.25
C HIS A 175 -3.11 13.49 -9.07
N SER A 176 -2.21 14.44 -8.84
CA SER A 176 -0.90 14.48 -9.50
C SER A 176 0.18 13.67 -8.77
N LEU A 177 -0.12 13.12 -7.59
CA LEU A 177 0.83 12.39 -6.75
C LEU A 177 0.36 10.97 -6.40
N ASP A 178 -0.95 10.72 -6.37
CA ASP A 178 -1.51 9.44 -5.94
C ASP A 178 -1.08 8.30 -6.87
N THR A 179 -0.53 7.27 -6.26
CA THR A 179 -0.04 6.07 -6.96
C THR A 179 -0.48 4.84 -6.19
N LEU A 180 -0.92 3.81 -6.91
CA LEU A 180 -1.15 2.49 -6.33
C LEU A 180 0.18 1.80 -6.04
N GLY A 181 0.15 0.88 -5.07
CA GLY A 181 1.26 0.01 -4.76
C GLY A 181 0.80 -1.22 -4.01
N CYS A 182 1.72 -2.12 -3.71
CA CYS A 182 1.42 -3.36 -3.01
C CYS A 182 2.44 -3.68 -1.93
N PHE A 183 2.05 -4.62 -1.09
CA PHE A 183 2.85 -5.20 -0.01
C PHE A 183 2.89 -6.70 -0.17
N VAL A 184 4.08 -7.27 -0.08
CA VAL A 184 4.35 -8.70 -0.15
C VAL A 184 5.49 -9.05 0.82
N ARG A 185 5.74 -10.34 1.06
CA ARG A 185 6.82 -10.75 1.96
C ARG A 185 8.16 -10.89 1.28
N SER A 186 8.18 -11.20 -0.02
CA SER A 186 9.42 -11.38 -0.78
C SER A 186 9.41 -10.58 -2.09
N ALA A 187 10.58 -10.35 -2.65
CA ALA A 187 10.70 -9.71 -3.98
C ALA A 187 10.19 -10.61 -5.10
N GLU A 188 10.25 -11.93 -4.92
CA GLU A 188 9.73 -12.94 -5.86
C GLU A 188 8.20 -12.80 -6.02
N ASP A 189 7.47 -12.53 -4.92
CA ASP A 189 6.02 -12.34 -4.96
C ASP A 189 5.61 -11.13 -5.83
N LEU A 190 6.49 -10.13 -5.98
CA LEU A 190 6.24 -9.00 -6.87
C LEU A 190 6.16 -9.40 -8.34
N ARG A 191 6.82 -10.48 -8.75
CA ARG A 191 6.73 -10.99 -10.12
C ARG A 191 5.30 -11.44 -10.42
N ILE A 192 4.68 -12.16 -9.49
CA ILE A 192 3.29 -12.65 -9.61
C ILE A 192 2.33 -11.45 -9.67
N PHE A 193 2.51 -10.47 -8.78
CA PHE A 193 1.72 -9.24 -8.81
C PHE A 193 1.89 -8.50 -10.14
N ARG A 194 3.12 -8.38 -10.64
CA ARG A 194 3.42 -7.74 -11.92
C ARG A 194 2.73 -8.44 -13.09
N GLN A 195 2.79 -9.77 -13.15
CA GLN A 195 2.09 -10.56 -14.17
C GLN A 195 0.57 -10.31 -14.13
N ALA A 196 -0.02 -10.29 -12.92
CA ALA A 196 -1.44 -10.08 -12.72
C ALA A 196 -1.93 -8.70 -13.20
N ILE A 197 -1.15 -7.65 -12.93
CA ILE A 197 -1.58 -6.27 -13.15
C ILE A 197 -1.28 -5.78 -14.58
N TRP A 198 -0.14 -6.18 -15.14
CA TRP A 198 0.28 -5.72 -16.49
C TRP A 198 0.11 -6.79 -17.58
N ASN A 199 -0.35 -7.99 -17.21
CA ASN A 199 -0.50 -9.12 -18.14
C ASN A 199 0.78 -9.36 -18.97
N VAL A 200 1.94 -9.21 -18.32
CA VAL A 200 3.24 -9.47 -18.94
C VAL A 200 3.67 -10.90 -18.61
N SER A 201 4.05 -11.67 -19.62
CA SER A 201 4.73 -12.95 -19.42
C SER A 201 6.10 -12.71 -18.74
N GLU A 202 6.60 -13.71 -17.99
CA GLU A 202 7.99 -13.71 -17.57
C GLU A 202 8.86 -13.73 -18.81
N GLU A 203 9.42 -12.58 -19.19
CA GLU A 203 10.62 -12.57 -19.99
C GLU A 203 11.77 -12.89 -19.05
N GLU A 204 12.42 -14.03 -19.26
CA GLU A 204 13.73 -14.27 -18.69
C GLU A 204 14.60 -13.07 -19.06
N SER A 205 15.15 -12.41 -18.06
CA SER A 205 16.10 -11.32 -18.33
C SER A 205 17.28 -11.96 -19.06
N PRO A 206 17.52 -11.65 -20.34
CA PRO A 206 18.53 -12.34 -21.14
C PRO A 206 19.95 -11.97 -20.73
N ASP A 207 20.13 -11.04 -19.81
CA ASP A 207 21.42 -10.52 -19.39
C ASP A 207 21.79 -10.96 -17.98
N ASN A 208 22.80 -11.84 -17.89
CA ASN A 208 23.53 -12.12 -16.65
C ASN A 208 24.39 -10.93 -16.17
N ASN A 209 24.24 -9.75 -16.76
CA ASN A 209 24.94 -8.55 -16.34
C ASN A 209 24.19 -7.90 -15.19
N PHE A 210 24.82 -7.80 -14.03
CA PHE A 210 24.29 -7.00 -12.93
C PHE A 210 24.07 -5.55 -13.39
N PRO A 211 22.91 -4.96 -13.10
CA PRO A 211 22.68 -3.55 -13.42
C PRO A 211 23.65 -2.66 -12.65
N LYS A 212 23.98 -1.50 -13.21
CA LYS A 212 24.64 -0.42 -12.44
C LYS A 212 23.62 0.18 -11.46
N ILE A 213 24.00 0.34 -10.20
CA ILE A 213 23.16 0.90 -9.16
C ILE A 213 23.66 2.28 -8.76
N GLY A 214 22.81 3.31 -8.92
CA GLY A 214 23.06 4.63 -8.37
C GLY A 214 22.75 4.66 -6.87
N PHE A 215 23.71 4.98 -6.03
CA PHE A 215 23.52 5.19 -4.61
C PHE A 215 23.42 6.67 -4.32
N CYS A 216 22.26 7.15 -3.91
CA CYS A 216 21.99 8.56 -3.67
C CYS A 216 21.72 8.85 -2.18
N ARG A 217 22.59 9.66 -1.59
CA ARG A 217 22.32 10.30 -0.30
C ARG A 217 21.54 11.58 -0.57
N THR A 218 20.21 11.50 -0.42
CA THR A 218 19.32 12.64 -0.66
C THR A 218 19.64 13.82 0.28
N PRO A 219 19.11 15.03 0.03
CA PRO A 219 19.26 16.17 0.97
C PRO A 219 18.77 15.88 2.39
N ASP A 220 17.91 14.86 2.56
CA ASP A 220 17.37 14.44 3.86
C ASP A 220 18.22 13.36 4.54
N TRP A 221 19.37 12.98 4.00
CA TRP A 221 20.22 11.92 4.55
C TRP A 221 20.57 12.13 6.03
N GLU A 222 20.92 13.36 6.40
CA GLU A 222 21.28 13.71 7.78
C GLU A 222 20.08 13.66 8.75
N LYS A 223 18.85 13.66 8.23
CA LYS A 223 17.63 13.47 9.01
C LYS A 223 17.31 11.99 9.27
N ALA A 224 17.94 11.09 8.52
CA ALA A 224 17.77 9.66 8.70
C ALA A 224 18.49 9.21 9.97
N GLY A 225 17.81 8.41 10.80
CA GLY A 225 18.44 7.84 11.99
C GLY A 225 19.54 6.83 11.64
N PRO A 226 20.47 6.57 12.57
CA PRO A 226 21.61 5.68 12.32
C PRO A 226 21.22 4.29 11.80
N SER A 227 20.13 3.73 12.29
CA SER A 227 19.63 2.41 11.81
C SER A 227 19.30 2.42 10.33
N THR A 228 18.67 3.50 9.82
CA THR A 228 18.33 3.64 8.40
C THR A 228 19.59 3.83 7.56
N GLN A 229 20.50 4.70 8.00
CA GLN A 229 21.78 4.93 7.31
C GLN A 229 22.59 3.62 7.23
N ASN A 230 22.73 2.91 8.35
CA ASN A 230 23.45 1.64 8.40
C ASN A 230 22.81 0.57 7.49
N ALA A 231 21.48 0.47 7.45
CA ALA A 231 20.78 -0.49 6.59
C ALA A 231 21.07 -0.23 5.10
N LEU A 232 21.04 1.04 4.66
CA LEU A 232 21.35 1.42 3.28
C LEU A 232 22.82 1.21 2.92
N GLU A 233 23.76 1.57 3.82
CA GLU A 233 25.18 1.31 3.60
C GLU A 233 25.50 -0.18 3.58
N HIS A 234 24.82 -0.99 4.40
CA HIS A 234 24.94 -2.45 4.37
C HIS A 234 24.46 -3.03 3.03
N ALA A 235 23.31 -2.58 2.53
CA ALA A 235 22.82 -2.98 1.20
C ALA A 235 23.82 -2.63 0.10
N ARG A 236 24.38 -1.40 0.12
CA ARG A 236 25.44 -0.98 -0.79
C ARG A 236 26.64 -1.92 -0.78
N GLN A 237 27.13 -2.24 0.43
CA GLN A 237 28.28 -3.15 0.60
C GLN A 237 27.98 -4.55 0.09
N THR A 238 26.77 -5.06 0.38
CA THR A 238 26.32 -6.39 -0.06
C THR A 238 26.32 -6.50 -1.58
N TRP A 239 25.72 -5.52 -2.28
CA TRP A 239 25.72 -5.50 -3.75
C TRP A 239 27.12 -5.37 -4.33
N SER A 240 27.94 -4.48 -3.79
CA SER A 240 29.33 -4.31 -4.24
C SER A 240 30.15 -5.60 -4.06
N SER A 241 29.97 -6.33 -2.96
CA SER A 241 30.66 -7.61 -2.73
C SER A 241 30.25 -8.73 -3.70
N GLN A 242 29.08 -8.60 -4.31
CA GLN A 242 28.57 -9.50 -5.35
C GLN A 242 28.94 -9.05 -6.78
N GLY A 243 29.79 -8.04 -6.91
CA GLY A 243 30.26 -7.55 -8.21
C GLY A 243 29.37 -6.53 -8.91
N VAL A 244 28.33 -6.03 -8.23
CA VAL A 244 27.48 -4.96 -8.77
C VAL A 244 28.24 -3.64 -8.77
N GLU A 245 28.27 -2.93 -9.90
CA GLU A 245 28.85 -1.59 -10.00
C GLU A 245 27.95 -0.58 -9.28
N ILE A 246 28.47 0.05 -8.22
CA ILE A 246 27.77 1.08 -7.46
C ILE A 246 28.33 2.45 -7.81
N ILE A 247 27.45 3.36 -8.22
CA ILE A 247 27.80 4.74 -8.58
C ILE A 247 27.21 5.67 -7.53
N ASP A 248 28.04 6.49 -6.87
CA ASP A 248 27.53 7.53 -5.96
C ASP A 248 26.90 8.66 -6.79
N VAL A 249 25.60 8.91 -6.55
CA VAL A 249 24.83 9.93 -7.25
C VAL A 249 24.65 11.14 -6.34
N GLN A 250 25.06 12.30 -6.82
CA GLN A 250 24.79 13.60 -6.19
C GLN A 250 23.66 14.30 -6.94
N LEU A 251 22.62 14.67 -6.20
CA LEU A 251 21.52 15.45 -6.76
C LEU A 251 21.91 16.93 -6.85
N PRO A 252 21.49 17.66 -7.89
CA PRO A 252 21.59 19.10 -7.95
C PRO A 252 20.94 19.79 -6.74
N GLU A 253 21.39 20.99 -6.40
CA GLU A 253 20.93 21.73 -5.22
C GLU A 253 19.42 22.00 -5.23
N GLU A 254 18.82 22.15 -6.41
CA GLU A 254 17.39 22.39 -6.60
C GLU A 254 16.53 21.27 -6.01
N PHE A 255 17.07 20.06 -5.86
CA PHE A 255 16.37 18.93 -5.23
C PHE A 255 16.12 19.14 -3.73
N SER A 256 16.82 20.07 -3.08
CA SER A 256 16.55 20.41 -1.67
C SER A 256 15.15 21.00 -1.45
N ALA A 257 14.56 21.63 -2.46
CA ALA A 257 13.23 22.22 -2.41
C ALA A 257 12.08 21.22 -2.69
N LEU A 258 12.39 19.99 -3.10
CA LEU A 258 11.36 19.02 -3.48
C LEU A 258 10.38 18.68 -2.35
N GLY A 259 10.85 18.61 -1.11
CA GLY A 259 10.02 18.32 0.05
C GLY A 259 8.92 19.38 0.25
N ASP A 260 9.27 20.64 0.16
CA ASP A 260 8.35 21.77 0.30
C ASP A 260 7.39 21.86 -0.89
N ALA A 261 7.89 21.72 -2.11
CA ALA A 261 7.08 21.71 -3.32
C ALA A 261 6.04 20.57 -3.28
N HIS A 262 6.46 19.36 -2.93
CA HIS A 262 5.57 18.21 -2.73
C HIS A 262 4.50 18.51 -1.67
N GLY A 263 4.89 19.09 -0.54
CA GLY A 263 3.99 19.47 0.53
C GLY A 263 2.91 20.46 0.07
N CYS A 264 3.30 21.50 -0.66
CA CYS A 264 2.40 22.52 -1.22
C CYS A 264 1.39 21.90 -2.20
N ILE A 265 1.86 21.09 -3.17
CA ILE A 265 1.00 20.41 -4.14
C ILE A 265 -0.01 19.51 -3.42
N MET A 266 0.47 18.67 -2.51
CA MET A 266 -0.35 17.72 -1.77
C MET A 266 -1.45 18.41 -0.95
N VAL A 267 -1.13 19.48 -0.23
CA VAL A 267 -2.12 20.22 0.58
C VAL A 267 -3.14 20.92 -0.31
N TYR A 268 -2.69 21.57 -1.38
CA TYR A 268 -3.58 22.26 -2.31
C TYR A 268 -4.58 21.28 -2.96
N GLU A 269 -4.09 20.19 -3.54
CA GLU A 269 -4.93 19.20 -4.22
C GLU A 269 -5.84 18.45 -3.25
N ALA A 270 -5.35 18.12 -2.03
CA ALA A 270 -6.19 17.53 -0.99
C ALA A 270 -7.34 18.45 -0.59
N GLY A 271 -7.10 19.77 -0.49
CA GLY A 271 -8.16 20.75 -0.23
C GLY A 271 -9.23 20.78 -1.33
N GLN A 272 -8.85 20.59 -2.58
CA GLN A 272 -9.79 20.49 -3.69
C GLN A 272 -10.57 19.16 -3.65
N ASN A 273 -9.86 18.04 -3.48
CA ASN A 273 -10.44 16.70 -3.50
C ASN A 273 -11.34 16.40 -2.27
N LEU A 274 -11.09 17.05 -1.15
CA LEU A 274 -11.88 16.90 0.09
C LEU A 274 -12.83 18.10 0.32
N ARG A 275 -13.06 18.92 -0.69
CA ARG A 275 -13.88 20.13 -0.57
C ARG A 275 -15.31 19.83 -0.09
N TYR A 276 -15.90 18.73 -0.53
CA TYR A 276 -17.23 18.31 -0.11
C TYR A 276 -17.26 17.99 1.39
N GLU A 277 -16.34 17.19 1.86
CA GLU A 277 -16.22 16.78 3.26
C GLU A 277 -15.92 17.99 4.17
N LEU A 278 -15.01 18.86 3.72
CA LEU A 278 -14.66 20.09 4.44
C LEU A 278 -15.87 21.06 4.55
N SER A 279 -16.71 21.13 3.52
CA SER A 279 -17.84 22.07 3.49
C SER A 279 -19.10 21.53 4.18
N HIS A 280 -19.38 20.21 4.08
CA HIS A 280 -20.64 19.62 4.51
C HIS A 280 -20.53 18.72 5.74
N HIS A 281 -19.34 18.23 6.03
CA HIS A 281 -19.10 17.26 7.11
C HIS A 281 -17.97 17.67 8.05
N HIS A 282 -17.69 18.96 8.15
CA HIS A 282 -16.58 19.51 8.93
C HIS A 282 -16.49 18.97 10.37
N ALA A 283 -17.64 18.81 11.05
CA ALA A 283 -17.69 18.31 12.43
C ALA A 283 -17.24 16.85 12.58
N LEU A 284 -17.37 16.03 11.53
CA LEU A 284 -16.98 14.62 11.50
C LEU A 284 -15.51 14.42 11.12
N LEU A 285 -14.88 15.43 10.55
CA LEU A 285 -13.45 15.40 10.24
C LEU A 285 -12.62 15.49 11.50
N SER A 286 -11.51 14.77 11.55
CA SER A 286 -10.58 14.86 12.68
C SER A 286 -9.98 16.27 12.81
N LYS A 287 -9.75 16.70 14.06
CA LYS A 287 -9.04 17.96 14.34
C LYS A 287 -7.70 18.03 13.59
N ARG A 288 -7.01 16.89 13.46
CA ARG A 288 -5.72 16.80 12.76
C ARG A 288 -5.85 17.08 11.27
N LEU A 289 -6.91 16.60 10.61
CA LEU A 289 -7.16 16.88 9.20
C LEU A 289 -7.55 18.36 9.02
N ARG A 290 -8.52 18.85 9.79
CA ARG A 290 -9.01 20.23 9.72
C ARG A 290 -7.89 21.27 9.84
N SER A 291 -6.96 21.07 10.78
CA SER A 291 -5.87 22.02 11.05
C SER A 291 -4.95 22.32 9.85
N TYR A 292 -5.00 21.54 8.80
CA TYR A 292 -4.26 21.79 7.56
C TYR A 292 -5.00 22.73 6.61
N PHE A 293 -6.32 22.82 6.71
CA PHE A 293 -7.17 23.57 5.79
C PHE A 293 -7.81 24.81 6.42
N GLU A 294 -7.65 25.01 7.73
CA GLU A 294 -8.13 26.18 8.48
C GLU A 294 -7.09 27.33 8.51
N LYS A 295 -5.98 27.18 7.84
CA LYS A 295 -4.94 28.19 7.68
C LYS A 295 -5.07 28.80 6.29
#